data_0d89e097df4176011a4c723b88cf9bdc
#
_entry.id   0d89e097df4176011a4c723b88cf9bdc
#
_cell.length_a   1.000
_cell.length_b   1.000
_cell.length_c   1.000
_cell.angle_alpha   90.00
_cell.angle_beta   90.00
_cell.angle_gamma   90.00
#
_symmetry.space_group_name_H-M   'P 1'
#
loop_
_entity.id
_entity.type
_entity.pdbx_description
1 polymer ?
#
loop_
_entity_poly.entity_id
_entity_poly.type
_entity_poly.pdbx_seq_one_letter_code
_entity_poly.pdbx_strand_id
1 'polypeptide(L)'
;MKSISINFMTEKREGHGEDSAPFFLSTDDFCAVGVFDGMGGSGAAMCKSDLGEHTKAYVASRIVKEAVESYIRHKVDESTTNTIDAEGIRLIAKSRLEQEKSNFPAKASGLRSRLVRDYPTTLALITSQITNEVSLVTSYWAGDSRNFLWTQDGFFQISKDDLDTELDPLENLRNDAALSNCVCADRDFIINQKAITVQGKYILISATDGCFGYFLTPMHFQNVLLAGLKNSSDEAGWCSYVKDAFAKVTGDDVSLSLCAIGYES
;
A
#
# COMPACT_ATOMS: atom_id res chain seq x y z
N MET A 1 21.22 -5.33 -11.36
CA MET A 1 21.58 -5.33 -9.91
C MET A 1 20.64 -6.31 -9.21
N LYS A 2 21.11 -7.31 -8.46
CA LYS A 2 20.20 -8.20 -7.71
C LYS A 2 19.61 -7.40 -6.57
N SER A 3 18.30 -7.27 -6.50
CA SER A 3 17.57 -6.67 -5.40
C SER A 3 17.10 -7.77 -4.46
N ILE A 4 17.23 -7.56 -3.16
CA ILE A 4 16.64 -8.43 -2.14
C ILE A 4 15.22 -7.91 -1.87
N SER A 5 14.21 -8.79 -1.92
CA SER A 5 12.82 -8.37 -1.70
C SER A 5 12.05 -9.32 -0.79
N ILE A 6 11.15 -8.78 0.00
CA ILE A 6 10.12 -9.56 0.68
C ILE A 6 8.74 -8.97 0.41
N ASN A 7 7.84 -9.83 -0.04
CA ASN A 7 6.50 -9.44 -0.44
C ASN A 7 5.52 -10.48 0.08
N PHE A 8 4.59 -10.09 0.92
CA PHE A 8 3.60 -11.01 1.44
C PHE A 8 2.32 -10.30 1.91
N MET A 9 1.27 -11.07 1.96
CA MET A 9 0.01 -10.76 2.62
C MET A 9 -0.33 -11.88 3.61
N THR A 10 -0.93 -11.52 4.75
CA THR A 10 -1.55 -12.46 5.67
C THR A 10 -2.91 -11.91 6.09
N GLU A 11 -3.90 -12.79 6.11
CA GLU A 11 -5.26 -12.42 6.50
C GLU A 11 -5.46 -12.70 7.99
N LYS A 12 -6.08 -11.79 8.70
CA LYS A 12 -6.54 -11.99 10.08
C LYS A 12 -7.51 -13.17 10.17
N ARG A 13 -8.36 -13.29 9.17
CA ARG A 13 -9.33 -14.36 9.02
C ARG A 13 -9.27 -14.92 7.61
N GLU A 14 -8.84 -16.16 7.47
CA GLU A 14 -8.64 -16.83 6.19
C GLU A 14 -9.86 -16.70 5.27
N GLY A 15 -9.65 -16.28 4.04
CA GLY A 15 -10.66 -16.06 3.01
C GLY A 15 -11.54 -14.81 3.20
N HIS A 16 -11.22 -13.95 4.17
CA HIS A 16 -11.98 -12.74 4.48
C HIS A 16 -11.14 -11.47 4.56
N GLY A 17 -9.85 -11.57 4.26
CA GLY A 17 -8.94 -10.43 4.29
C GLY A 17 -9.30 -9.40 3.23
N GLU A 18 -9.36 -8.13 3.61
CA GLU A 18 -9.68 -7.01 2.73
C GLU A 18 -8.45 -6.41 2.07
N ASP A 19 -7.25 -6.64 2.63
CA ASP A 19 -5.98 -6.32 1.98
C ASP A 19 -5.80 -7.11 0.68
N SER A 20 -5.22 -6.49 -0.34
CA SER A 20 -4.76 -7.22 -1.52
C SER A 20 -3.34 -7.76 -1.34
N ALA A 21 -2.97 -8.77 -2.13
CA ALA A 21 -1.56 -9.15 -2.26
C ALA A 21 -0.74 -7.93 -2.70
N PRO A 22 0.47 -7.71 -2.14
CA PRO A 22 1.28 -6.56 -2.48
C PRO A 22 1.73 -6.58 -3.94
N PHE A 23 2.02 -5.40 -4.47
CA PHE A 23 2.63 -5.22 -5.77
C PHE A 23 4.14 -5.09 -5.65
N PHE A 24 4.86 -5.82 -6.47
CA PHE A 24 6.31 -5.74 -6.60
C PHE A 24 6.74 -5.86 -8.07
N LEU A 25 7.63 -4.98 -8.50
CA LEU A 25 8.28 -5.02 -9.79
C LEU A 25 9.70 -4.48 -9.65
N SER A 26 10.68 -5.19 -10.21
CA SER A 26 12.08 -4.73 -10.25
C SER A 26 12.71 -5.08 -11.59
N THR A 27 13.40 -4.09 -12.19
CA THR A 27 14.29 -4.21 -13.35
C THR A 27 15.69 -3.71 -12.95
N ASP A 28 16.61 -3.62 -13.90
CA ASP A 28 17.95 -3.10 -13.61
C ASP A 28 17.97 -1.60 -13.24
N ASP A 29 17.02 -0.83 -13.76
CA ASP A 29 16.95 0.62 -13.67
C ASP A 29 15.68 1.14 -12.98
N PHE A 30 14.77 0.24 -12.60
CA PHE A 30 13.50 0.62 -12.00
C PHE A 30 13.03 -0.38 -10.94
N CYS A 31 12.47 0.15 -9.85
CA CYS A 31 11.79 -0.66 -8.84
C CYS A 31 10.48 -0.01 -8.42
N ALA A 32 9.46 -0.83 -8.17
CA ALA A 32 8.19 -0.41 -7.59
C ALA A 32 7.73 -1.39 -6.52
N VAL A 33 7.26 -0.87 -5.39
CA VAL A 33 6.66 -1.59 -4.28
C VAL A 33 5.34 -0.92 -3.90
N GLY A 34 4.29 -1.70 -3.62
CA GLY A 34 2.99 -1.11 -3.29
C GLY A 34 2.07 -2.04 -2.52
N VAL A 35 1.17 -1.45 -1.72
CA VAL A 35 0.13 -2.13 -0.96
C VAL A 35 -1.20 -1.38 -1.09
N PHE A 36 -2.30 -2.12 -0.92
CA PHE A 36 -3.67 -1.63 -1.07
C PHE A 36 -4.54 -2.32 -0.01
N ASP A 37 -5.02 -1.55 0.94
CA ASP A 37 -5.84 -1.99 2.05
C ASP A 37 -7.31 -1.68 1.77
N GLY A 38 -8.16 -2.68 1.83
CA GLY A 38 -9.60 -2.53 1.66
C GLY A 38 -10.26 -2.03 2.93
N MET A 39 -10.84 -0.83 2.90
CA MET A 39 -11.43 -0.19 4.08
C MET A 39 -12.76 -0.83 4.49
N GLY A 40 -12.71 -1.95 5.21
CA GLY A 40 -13.85 -2.77 5.61
C GLY A 40 -14.92 -2.03 6.40
N GLY A 41 -14.51 -1.15 7.31
CA GLY A 41 -15.45 -0.36 8.10
C GLY A 41 -16.38 0.53 7.27
N SER A 42 -15.88 1.13 6.20
CA SER A 42 -16.67 1.99 5.29
C SER A 42 -17.21 1.27 4.05
N GLY A 43 -16.57 0.18 3.64
CA GLY A 43 -16.87 -0.63 2.45
C GLY A 43 -17.46 -2.00 2.74
N ALA A 44 -18.07 -2.23 3.92
CA ALA A 44 -18.61 -3.52 4.35
C ALA A 44 -19.77 -4.07 3.51
N ALA A 45 -20.35 -3.27 2.61
CA ALA A 45 -21.46 -3.71 1.78
C ALA A 45 -21.00 -4.83 0.83
N MET A 46 -21.75 -5.95 0.83
CA MET A 46 -21.52 -7.06 -0.08
C MET A 46 -21.86 -6.67 -1.52
N CYS A 47 -21.07 -7.13 -2.45
CA CYS A 47 -21.31 -6.99 -3.89
C CYS A 47 -20.91 -8.25 -4.64
N LYS A 48 -21.48 -8.43 -5.83
CA LYS A 48 -21.00 -9.40 -6.81
C LYS A 48 -19.93 -8.73 -7.67
N SER A 49 -18.94 -9.50 -8.08
CA SER A 49 -17.87 -9.08 -8.98
C SER A 49 -17.34 -10.30 -9.73
N ASP A 50 -16.39 -10.12 -10.61
CA ASP A 50 -15.67 -11.23 -11.26
C ASP A 50 -14.85 -12.05 -10.22
N LEU A 51 -14.58 -11.48 -9.03
CA LEU A 51 -13.91 -12.17 -7.94
C LEU A 51 -14.86 -13.01 -7.07
N GLY A 52 -16.17 -12.98 -7.34
CA GLY A 52 -17.19 -13.63 -6.54
C GLY A 52 -18.04 -12.64 -5.71
N GLU A 53 -18.61 -13.13 -4.61
CA GLU A 53 -19.40 -12.32 -3.69
C GLU A 53 -18.56 -11.95 -2.46
N HIS A 54 -18.16 -10.67 -2.39
CA HIS A 54 -17.26 -10.12 -1.36
C HIS A 54 -17.72 -8.74 -0.91
N THR A 55 -17.07 -8.19 0.11
CA THR A 55 -17.24 -6.78 0.47
C THR A 55 -16.74 -5.87 -0.64
N LYS A 56 -17.28 -4.67 -0.72
CA LYS A 56 -16.78 -3.65 -1.68
C LYS A 56 -15.34 -3.24 -1.38
N ALA A 57 -14.92 -3.28 -0.12
CA ALA A 57 -13.55 -3.04 0.29
C ALA A 57 -12.60 -4.12 -0.27
N TYR A 58 -12.96 -5.40 -0.11
CA TYR A 58 -12.22 -6.52 -0.69
C TYR A 58 -12.02 -6.38 -2.20
N VAL A 59 -13.11 -6.07 -2.93
CA VAL A 59 -13.06 -5.91 -4.38
C VAL A 59 -12.19 -4.70 -4.75
N ALA A 60 -12.36 -3.58 -4.05
CA ALA A 60 -11.65 -2.32 -4.34
C ALA A 60 -10.13 -2.47 -4.27
N SER A 61 -9.60 -3.05 -3.18
CA SER A 61 -8.16 -3.22 -3.00
C SER A 61 -7.53 -4.02 -4.15
N ARG A 62 -8.20 -5.06 -4.62
CA ARG A 62 -7.71 -5.95 -5.68
C ARG A 62 -7.79 -5.33 -7.07
N ILE A 63 -8.91 -4.70 -7.42
CA ILE A 63 -9.06 -4.10 -8.75
C ILE A 63 -8.22 -2.83 -8.92
N VAL A 64 -8.04 -2.04 -7.85
CA VAL A 64 -7.15 -0.88 -7.86
C VAL A 64 -5.69 -1.33 -7.97
N LYS A 65 -5.29 -2.36 -7.19
CA LYS A 65 -3.96 -2.98 -7.31
C LYS A 65 -3.68 -3.44 -8.74
N GLU A 66 -4.60 -4.19 -9.35
CA GLU A 66 -4.46 -4.69 -10.71
C GLU A 66 -4.33 -3.55 -11.74
N ALA A 67 -5.15 -2.52 -11.61
CA ALA A 67 -5.10 -1.35 -12.49
C ALA A 67 -3.77 -0.60 -12.39
N VAL A 68 -3.30 -0.35 -11.16
CA VAL A 68 -2.02 0.34 -10.90
C VAL A 68 -0.85 -0.52 -11.38
N GLU A 69 -0.86 -1.82 -11.09
CA GLU A 69 0.16 -2.76 -11.56
C GLU A 69 0.26 -2.75 -13.10
N SER A 70 -0.88 -2.85 -13.79
CA SER A 70 -0.93 -2.83 -15.26
C SER A 70 -0.40 -1.51 -15.82
N TYR A 71 -0.75 -0.39 -15.20
CA TYR A 71 -0.25 0.93 -15.59
C TYR A 71 1.28 1.04 -15.43
N ILE A 72 1.82 0.61 -14.28
CA ILE A 72 3.27 0.65 -14.04
C ILE A 72 4.02 -0.26 -15.00
N ARG A 73 3.54 -1.52 -15.21
CA ARG A 73 4.15 -2.46 -16.15
C ARG A 73 4.18 -1.90 -17.56
N HIS A 74 3.09 -1.30 -18.03
CA HIS A 74 3.03 -0.65 -19.33
C HIS A 74 4.06 0.49 -19.45
N LYS A 75 4.22 1.32 -18.42
CA LYS A 75 5.26 2.36 -18.39
C LYS A 75 6.69 1.81 -18.45
N VAL A 76 6.94 0.67 -17.82
CA VAL A 76 8.23 -0.03 -17.90
C VAL A 76 8.46 -0.59 -19.30
N ASP A 77 7.47 -1.26 -19.88
CA ASP A 77 7.57 -1.85 -21.22
C ASP A 77 7.81 -0.79 -22.31
N GLU A 78 7.21 0.38 -22.15
CA GLU A 78 7.44 1.52 -23.05
C GLU A 78 8.70 2.35 -22.73
N SER A 79 9.45 2.01 -21.66
CA SER A 79 10.60 2.78 -21.18
C SER A 79 10.23 4.25 -20.84
N THR A 80 9.02 4.47 -20.35
CA THR A 80 8.46 5.78 -19.99
C THR A 80 8.23 5.94 -18.49
N THR A 81 9.00 5.24 -17.65
CA THR A 81 8.87 5.24 -16.19
C THR A 81 8.99 6.64 -15.56
N ASN A 82 9.70 7.56 -16.20
CA ASN A 82 9.82 8.96 -15.81
C ASN A 82 8.51 9.76 -15.99
N THR A 83 7.50 9.21 -16.64
CA THR A 83 6.18 9.83 -16.82
C THR A 83 5.12 9.30 -15.85
N ILE A 84 5.52 8.45 -14.87
CA ILE A 84 4.63 8.00 -13.81
C ILE A 84 4.39 9.19 -12.88
N ASP A 85 3.12 9.53 -12.68
CA ASP A 85 2.71 10.64 -11.82
C ASP A 85 1.41 10.30 -11.05
N ALA A 86 1.09 11.12 -10.06
CA ALA A 86 -0.07 10.96 -9.20
C ALA A 86 -1.40 11.02 -9.97
N GLU A 87 -1.49 11.87 -10.99
CA GLU A 87 -2.70 12.02 -11.79
C GLU A 87 -2.96 10.80 -12.66
N GLY A 88 -1.93 10.22 -13.28
CA GLY A 88 -2.04 8.98 -14.05
C GLY A 88 -2.53 7.82 -13.17
N ILE A 89 -1.97 7.68 -11.96
CA ILE A 89 -2.40 6.68 -10.99
C ILE A 89 -3.86 6.93 -10.56
N ARG A 90 -4.23 8.18 -10.30
CA ARG A 90 -5.60 8.56 -9.93
C ARG A 90 -6.60 8.20 -11.01
N LEU A 91 -6.30 8.55 -12.25
CA LEU A 91 -7.20 8.33 -13.40
C LEU A 91 -7.44 6.85 -13.66
N ILE A 92 -6.38 6.02 -13.61
CA ILE A 92 -6.53 4.58 -13.85
C ILE A 92 -7.29 3.89 -12.72
N ALA A 93 -7.04 4.25 -11.47
CA ALA A 93 -7.77 3.73 -10.32
C ALA A 93 -9.26 4.11 -10.39
N LYS A 94 -9.56 5.40 -10.64
CA LYS A 94 -10.94 5.89 -10.77
C LYS A 94 -11.69 5.21 -11.91
N SER A 95 -11.09 5.12 -13.08
CA SER A 95 -11.69 4.48 -14.26
C SER A 95 -12.04 3.00 -13.98
N ARG A 96 -11.14 2.27 -13.31
CA ARG A 96 -11.37 0.85 -13.00
C ARG A 96 -12.48 0.65 -11.97
N LEU A 97 -12.55 1.52 -10.95
CA LEU A 97 -13.63 1.50 -9.95
C LEU A 97 -14.99 1.85 -10.57
N GLU A 98 -15.04 2.84 -11.46
CA GLU A 98 -16.25 3.22 -12.19
C GLU A 98 -16.74 2.10 -13.12
N GLN A 99 -15.82 1.41 -13.80
CA GLN A 99 -16.12 0.24 -14.60
C GLN A 99 -16.73 -0.87 -13.76
N GLU A 100 -16.13 -1.21 -12.62
CA GLU A 100 -16.63 -2.23 -11.70
C GLU A 100 -18.05 -1.90 -11.21
N LYS A 101 -18.25 -0.66 -10.76
CA LYS A 101 -19.56 -0.17 -10.33
C LYS A 101 -20.61 -0.24 -11.44
N SER A 102 -20.23 -0.03 -12.70
CA SER A 102 -21.13 -0.09 -13.85
C SER A 102 -21.48 -1.53 -14.21
N ASN A 103 -20.52 -2.45 -14.12
CA ASN A 103 -20.73 -3.88 -14.40
C ASN A 103 -21.62 -4.54 -13.34
N PHE A 104 -21.51 -4.09 -12.09
CA PHE A 104 -22.21 -4.68 -10.95
C PHE A 104 -23.02 -3.62 -10.17
N PRO A 105 -24.09 -3.05 -10.76
CA PRO A 105 -24.86 -1.99 -10.12
C PRO A 105 -25.56 -2.52 -8.86
N ALA A 106 -25.25 -1.89 -7.72
CA ALA A 106 -25.92 -2.20 -6.46
C ALA A 106 -27.36 -1.68 -6.47
N LYS A 107 -28.27 -2.42 -5.82
CA LYS A 107 -29.61 -1.89 -5.53
C LYS A 107 -29.47 -0.64 -4.66
N ALA A 108 -30.08 0.47 -5.08
CA ALA A 108 -30.04 1.73 -4.35
C ALA A 108 -30.65 1.53 -2.94
N SER A 109 -29.83 1.62 -1.91
CA SER A 109 -30.31 1.74 -0.54
C SER A 109 -30.60 3.22 -0.23
N GLY A 110 -31.79 3.53 0.28
CA GLY A 110 -32.23 4.90 0.52
C GLY A 110 -31.51 5.62 1.68
N LEU A 111 -30.64 4.97 2.43
CA LEU A 111 -29.88 5.53 3.55
C LEU A 111 -28.39 5.56 3.19
N ARG A 112 -27.89 6.75 2.86
CA ARG A 112 -26.43 6.99 2.70
C ARG A 112 -25.90 7.65 3.98
N SER A 113 -25.20 6.88 4.79
CA SER A 113 -24.36 7.46 5.85
C SER A 113 -23.15 8.18 5.21
N ARG A 114 -22.72 9.31 5.81
CA ARG A 114 -21.48 9.99 5.39
C ARG A 114 -20.22 9.13 5.56
N LEU A 115 -20.29 8.13 6.40
CA LEU A 115 -19.18 7.20 6.70
C LEU A 115 -19.05 6.05 5.69
N VAL A 116 -20.12 5.72 4.96
CA VAL A 116 -20.10 4.65 3.95
C VAL A 116 -19.46 5.17 2.66
N ARG A 117 -18.54 4.40 2.12
CA ARG A 117 -17.85 4.62 0.83
C ARG A 117 -18.23 3.53 -0.15
N ASP A 118 -18.17 3.84 -1.44
CA ASP A 118 -18.39 2.89 -2.51
C ASP A 118 -17.03 2.41 -3.06
N TYR A 119 -16.72 1.13 -2.88
CA TYR A 119 -15.46 0.51 -3.24
C TYR A 119 -14.21 1.24 -2.67
N PRO A 120 -14.10 1.36 -1.34
CA PRO A 120 -13.00 2.11 -0.73
C PRO A 120 -11.76 1.23 -0.53
N THR A 121 -10.60 1.82 -0.81
CA THR A 121 -9.28 1.23 -0.49
C THR A 121 -8.27 2.34 -0.24
N THR A 122 -7.23 2.03 0.53
CA THR A 122 -6.03 2.85 0.59
C THR A 122 -5.11 2.52 -0.59
N LEU A 123 -4.08 3.33 -0.78
CA LEU A 123 -2.98 3.09 -1.71
C LEU A 123 -1.69 3.62 -1.09
N ALA A 124 -0.66 2.80 -0.99
CA ALA A 124 0.70 3.23 -0.76
C ALA A 124 1.61 2.56 -1.80
N LEU A 125 2.28 3.38 -2.62
CA LEU A 125 3.14 2.95 -3.72
C LEU A 125 4.43 3.77 -3.70
N ILE A 126 5.56 3.11 -3.86
CA ILE A 126 6.86 3.76 -4.08
C ILE A 126 7.41 3.28 -5.41
N THR A 127 7.91 4.20 -6.20
CA THR A 127 8.73 3.90 -7.36
C THR A 127 10.15 4.43 -7.16
N SER A 128 11.13 3.77 -7.74
CA SER A 128 12.50 4.24 -7.80
C SER A 128 13.05 4.12 -9.21
N GLN A 129 13.53 5.22 -9.77
CA GLN A 129 14.36 5.22 -10.96
C GLN A 129 15.81 5.11 -10.49
N ILE A 130 16.44 3.96 -10.79
CA ILE A 130 17.73 3.57 -10.25
C ILE A 130 18.80 4.03 -11.23
N THR A 131 19.77 4.80 -10.74
CA THR A 131 20.98 5.15 -11.49
C THR A 131 22.21 4.80 -10.68
N ASN A 132 23.39 4.82 -11.31
CA ASN A 132 24.64 4.50 -10.64
C ASN A 132 25.05 5.52 -9.58
N GLU A 133 24.60 6.76 -9.70
CA GLU A 133 25.00 7.86 -8.81
C GLU A 133 23.88 8.27 -7.85
N VAL A 134 22.70 8.54 -8.39
CA VAL A 134 21.56 9.09 -7.62
C VAL A 134 20.28 8.46 -8.13
N SER A 135 19.52 7.85 -7.24
CA SER A 135 18.18 7.32 -7.56
C SER A 135 17.10 8.35 -7.22
N LEU A 136 16.10 8.45 -8.09
CA LEU A 136 14.89 9.23 -7.82
C LEU A 136 13.81 8.32 -7.24
N VAL A 137 13.53 8.47 -5.95
CA VAL A 137 12.47 7.75 -5.24
C VAL A 137 11.23 8.63 -5.19
N THR A 138 10.09 8.11 -5.67
CA THR A 138 8.81 8.80 -5.61
C THR A 138 7.80 7.98 -4.85
N SER A 139 7.24 8.56 -3.80
CA SER A 139 6.15 8.00 -2.98
C SER A 139 4.83 8.55 -3.46
N TYR A 140 3.83 7.67 -3.63
CA TYR A 140 2.43 7.98 -3.94
C TYR A 140 1.54 7.37 -2.87
N TRP A 141 0.50 8.10 -2.39
CA TRP A 141 -0.39 7.54 -1.38
C TRP A 141 -1.77 8.20 -1.37
N ALA A 142 -2.74 7.45 -0.88
CA ALA A 142 -4.07 7.90 -0.45
C ALA A 142 -4.52 7.01 0.70
N GLY A 143 -4.88 7.60 1.85
CA GLY A 143 -5.25 6.90 3.07
C GLY A 143 -4.12 6.86 4.11
N ASP A 144 -4.07 5.79 4.90
CA ASP A 144 -3.18 5.59 6.06
C ASP A 144 -2.21 4.41 5.91
N SER A 145 -2.27 3.67 4.80
CA SER A 145 -1.16 2.80 4.41
C SER A 145 0.08 3.63 4.15
N ARG A 146 1.24 3.16 4.60
CA ARG A 146 2.45 3.99 4.68
C ARG A 146 3.56 3.53 3.76
N ASN A 147 4.28 4.54 3.27
CA ASN A 147 5.53 4.39 2.54
C ASN A 147 6.70 4.82 3.43
N PHE A 148 7.72 3.95 3.51
CA PHE A 148 8.95 4.24 4.24
C PHE A 148 10.16 4.11 3.33
N LEU A 149 11.16 4.93 3.62
CA LEU A 149 12.48 4.88 3.02
C LEU A 149 13.51 4.64 4.12
N TRP A 150 14.34 3.62 3.95
CA TRP A 150 15.43 3.32 4.86
C TRP A 150 16.77 3.48 4.15
N THR A 151 17.57 4.41 4.63
CA THR A 151 18.90 4.75 4.12
C THR A 151 19.96 4.59 5.20
N GLN A 152 21.19 4.96 4.90
CA GLN A 152 22.25 5.03 5.91
C GLN A 152 21.96 6.09 7.00
N ASP A 153 21.21 7.12 6.67
CA ASP A 153 20.86 8.23 7.58
C ASP A 153 19.71 7.89 8.52
N GLY A 154 18.96 6.82 8.25
CA GLY A 154 17.89 6.37 9.11
C GLY A 154 16.68 5.78 8.38
N PHE A 155 15.62 5.55 9.16
CA PHE A 155 14.33 5.03 8.72
C PHE A 155 13.29 6.15 8.75
N PHE A 156 12.71 6.48 7.60
CA PHE A 156 11.84 7.64 7.44
C PHE A 156 10.49 7.23 6.86
N GLN A 157 9.38 7.64 7.47
CA GLN A 157 8.09 7.65 6.79
C GLN A 157 8.08 8.78 5.77
N ILE A 158 7.83 8.47 4.50
CA ILE A 158 7.85 9.42 3.39
C ILE A 158 6.45 9.77 2.86
N SER A 159 5.42 9.00 3.21
CA SER A 159 4.01 9.36 3.09
C SER A 159 3.54 10.09 4.35
N LYS A 160 2.33 10.65 4.29
CA LYS A 160 1.64 11.25 5.44
C LYS A 160 0.20 10.72 5.45
N ASP A 161 -0.26 10.22 6.58
CA ASP A 161 -1.60 9.67 6.69
C ASP A 161 -2.66 10.76 6.43
N ASP A 162 -3.65 10.43 5.62
CA ASP A 162 -4.78 11.31 5.29
C ASP A 162 -5.88 11.20 6.37
N LEU A 163 -5.57 11.65 7.58
CA LEU A 163 -6.51 11.66 8.70
C LEU A 163 -7.38 12.92 8.70
N ASP A 164 -8.63 12.79 9.16
CA ASP A 164 -9.51 13.93 9.38
C ASP A 164 -9.07 14.69 10.65
N THR A 165 -8.32 15.78 10.44
CA THR A 165 -7.76 16.61 11.53
C THR A 165 -8.76 17.58 12.16
N GLU A 166 -10.00 17.67 11.64
CA GLU A 166 -11.08 18.47 12.24
C GLU A 166 -11.78 17.74 13.41
N LEU A 167 -11.52 16.44 13.56
CA LEU A 167 -11.97 15.68 14.73
C LEU A 167 -11.12 15.99 15.96
N ASP A 168 -11.74 15.87 17.15
CA ASP A 168 -11.11 16.11 18.46
C ASP A 168 -9.73 15.41 18.52
N PRO A 169 -8.66 16.11 18.95
CA PRO A 169 -7.35 15.52 19.14
C PRO A 169 -7.33 14.25 19.99
N LEU A 170 -8.32 14.05 20.88
CA LEU A 170 -8.50 12.84 21.66
C LEU A 170 -9.09 11.66 20.85
N GLU A 171 -9.87 11.94 19.80
CA GLU A 171 -10.35 10.92 18.88
C GLU A 171 -9.25 10.46 17.91
N ASN A 172 -8.31 11.35 17.57
CA ASN A 172 -7.12 11.03 16.78
C ASN A 172 -6.09 10.13 17.53
N LEU A 173 -6.24 9.97 18.84
CA LEU A 173 -5.45 9.02 19.64
C LEU A 173 -5.99 7.58 19.58
N ARG A 174 -7.20 7.39 19.06
CA ARG A 174 -7.74 6.07 18.76
C ARG A 174 -7.28 5.66 17.36
N ASN A 175 -6.87 4.40 17.18
CA ASN A 175 -6.44 3.82 15.91
C ASN A 175 -7.54 3.81 14.82
N ASP A 176 -8.70 4.40 15.07
CA ASP A 176 -9.88 4.44 14.20
C ASP A 176 -10.21 5.86 13.71
N ALA A 177 -9.22 6.76 13.59
CA ALA A 177 -9.45 8.10 13.04
C ALA A 177 -10.01 8.00 11.62
N ALA A 178 -11.12 8.70 11.35
CA ALA A 178 -11.72 8.69 10.02
C ALA A 178 -10.75 9.25 8.97
N LEU A 179 -10.64 8.56 7.84
CA LEU A 179 -9.82 9.05 6.74
C LEU A 179 -10.51 10.20 5.99
N SER A 180 -9.78 11.27 5.79
CA SER A 180 -10.22 12.43 4.99
C SER A 180 -10.12 12.15 3.48
N ASN A 181 -9.23 11.23 3.07
CA ASN A 181 -8.97 10.86 1.69
C ASN A 181 -8.71 9.36 1.56
N CYS A 182 -9.28 8.73 0.56
CA CYS A 182 -9.03 7.34 0.16
C CYS A 182 -9.45 7.15 -1.29
N VAL A 183 -8.95 6.14 -1.95
CA VAL A 183 -9.40 5.74 -3.29
C VAL A 183 -10.79 5.14 -3.19
N CYS A 184 -11.79 5.70 -3.90
CA CYS A 184 -13.16 5.21 -3.88
C CYS A 184 -13.95 5.61 -5.14
N ALA A 185 -15.09 4.93 -5.39
CA ALA A 185 -15.90 5.14 -6.59
C ALA A 185 -16.93 6.26 -6.48
N ASP A 186 -17.25 6.76 -5.29
CA ASP A 186 -18.36 7.66 -5.05
C ASP A 186 -17.96 9.10 -4.70
N ARG A 187 -16.68 9.38 -4.59
CA ARG A 187 -16.12 10.70 -4.30
C ARG A 187 -14.86 10.96 -5.10
N ASP A 188 -14.52 12.23 -5.24
CA ASP A 188 -13.20 12.60 -5.70
C ASP A 188 -12.16 12.33 -4.60
N PHE A 189 -10.99 11.88 -5.03
CA PHE A 189 -9.86 11.61 -4.16
C PHE A 189 -8.57 12.13 -4.80
N ILE A 190 -7.56 12.29 -3.99
CA ILE A 190 -6.24 12.78 -4.39
C ILE A 190 -5.23 11.65 -4.19
N ILE A 191 -4.34 11.44 -5.15
CA ILE A 191 -3.11 10.71 -4.93
C ILE A 191 -2.04 11.73 -4.57
N ASN A 192 -1.61 11.70 -3.32
CA ASN A 192 -0.49 12.52 -2.86
C ASN A 192 0.81 12.02 -3.47
N GLN A 193 1.78 12.91 -3.66
CA GLN A 193 3.08 12.57 -4.23
C GLN A 193 4.20 13.32 -3.53
N LYS A 194 5.35 12.62 -3.32
CA LYS A 194 6.59 13.21 -2.83
C LYS A 194 7.79 12.53 -3.47
N ALA A 195 8.67 13.32 -4.09
CA ALA A 195 9.90 12.85 -4.69
C ALA A 195 11.11 13.18 -3.80
N ILE A 196 12.07 12.25 -3.73
CA ILE A 196 13.29 12.33 -2.92
C ILE A 196 14.43 11.74 -3.73
N THR A 197 15.58 12.40 -3.74
CA THR A 197 16.81 11.85 -4.31
C THR A 197 17.58 11.07 -3.25
N VAL A 198 18.07 9.89 -3.59
CA VAL A 198 18.80 9.00 -2.69
C VAL A 198 20.12 8.56 -3.33
N GLN A 199 21.17 8.52 -2.53
CA GLN A 199 22.48 8.01 -2.94
C GLN A 199 22.82 6.73 -2.16
N GLY A 200 23.56 5.83 -2.81
CA GLY A 200 24.04 4.60 -2.18
C GLY A 200 22.94 3.55 -2.01
N LYS A 201 23.01 2.81 -0.90
CA LYS A 201 22.10 1.70 -0.58
C LYS A 201 20.86 2.21 0.16
N TYR A 202 19.70 1.68 -0.20
CA TYR A 202 18.44 2.04 0.46
C TYR A 202 17.42 0.89 0.35
N ILE A 203 16.39 0.95 1.18
CA ILE A 203 15.28 0.00 1.17
C ILE A 203 13.98 0.79 1.01
N LEU A 204 13.19 0.41 0.03
CA LEU A 204 11.83 0.87 -0.18
C LEU A 204 10.88 -0.04 0.56
N ILE A 205 9.88 0.52 1.26
CA ILE A 205 8.91 -0.25 2.02
C ILE A 205 7.53 0.38 1.86
N SER A 206 6.54 -0.39 1.42
CA SER A 206 5.12 -0.06 1.48
C SER A 206 4.43 -1.05 2.40
N ALA A 207 3.62 -0.57 3.33
CA ALA A 207 2.99 -1.37 4.38
C ALA A 207 1.58 -0.87 4.69
N THR A 208 0.62 -1.80 4.86
CA THR A 208 -0.71 -1.51 5.42
C THR A 208 -0.61 -1.30 6.93
N ASP A 209 -1.63 -0.71 7.54
CA ASP A 209 -1.65 -0.38 8.97
C ASP A 209 -1.54 -1.62 9.87
N GLY A 210 -2.04 -2.79 9.43
CA GLY A 210 -1.83 -4.06 10.10
C GLY A 210 -0.36 -4.43 10.33
N CYS A 211 0.57 -3.88 9.53
CA CYS A 211 2.01 -4.08 9.70
C CYS A 211 2.60 -3.30 10.88
N PHE A 212 2.08 -2.09 11.15
CA PHE A 212 2.71 -1.16 12.10
C PHE A 212 1.76 -0.63 13.18
N GLY A 213 0.45 -0.63 12.96
CA GLY A 213 -0.55 -0.05 13.86
C GLY A 213 -0.65 -0.73 15.22
N TYR A 214 -0.24 -1.97 15.32
CA TYR A 214 -0.28 -2.78 16.55
C TYR A 214 1.02 -2.77 17.36
N PHE A 215 2.06 -2.13 16.85
CA PHE A 215 3.29 -1.94 17.61
C PHE A 215 3.19 -0.70 18.52
N LEU A 216 3.77 -0.81 19.72
CA LEU A 216 3.76 0.28 20.70
C LEU A 216 4.46 1.56 20.21
N THR A 217 5.41 1.41 19.29
CA THR A 217 6.14 2.54 18.71
C THR A 217 6.56 2.22 17.26
N PRO A 218 6.73 3.24 16.39
CA PRO A 218 7.28 3.07 15.05
C PRO A 218 8.66 2.38 15.04
N MET A 219 9.44 2.58 16.10
CA MET A 219 10.76 1.94 16.27
C MET A 219 10.64 0.41 16.40
N HIS A 220 9.57 -0.12 16.97
CA HIS A 220 9.36 -1.58 17.05
C HIS A 220 9.16 -2.18 15.66
N PHE A 221 8.38 -1.54 14.79
CA PHE A 221 8.23 -1.97 13.40
C PHE A 221 9.59 -2.02 12.67
N GLN A 222 10.36 -0.93 12.75
CA GLN A 222 11.72 -0.88 12.21
C GLN A 222 12.61 -2.00 12.76
N ASN A 223 12.59 -2.24 14.07
CA ASN A 223 13.42 -3.25 14.72
C ASN A 223 13.08 -4.66 14.27
N VAL A 224 11.81 -4.97 14.01
CA VAL A 224 11.39 -6.28 13.45
C VAL A 224 11.99 -6.49 12.07
N LEU A 225 11.91 -5.49 11.18
CA LEU A 225 12.51 -5.58 9.84
C LEU A 225 14.03 -5.77 9.92
N LEU A 226 14.71 -4.99 10.78
CA LEU A 226 16.15 -5.08 11.03
C LEU A 226 16.57 -6.43 11.58
N ALA A 227 15.86 -6.92 12.59
CA ALA A 227 16.17 -8.21 13.20
C ALA A 227 16.01 -9.34 12.20
N GLY A 228 14.96 -9.29 11.37
CA GLY A 228 14.78 -10.25 10.29
C GLY A 228 15.94 -10.23 9.31
N LEU A 229 16.35 -9.05 8.84
CA LEU A 229 17.48 -8.89 7.91
C LEU A 229 18.80 -9.42 8.50
N LYS A 230 19.05 -9.17 9.80
CA LYS A 230 20.29 -9.59 10.48
C LYS A 230 20.34 -11.10 10.81
N ASN A 231 19.19 -11.70 11.08
CA ASN A 231 19.10 -13.08 11.58
C ASN A 231 18.77 -14.09 10.47
N SER A 232 18.55 -13.64 9.25
CA SER A 232 18.21 -14.50 8.12
C SER A 232 19.39 -14.59 7.15
N SER A 233 19.56 -15.77 6.56
CA SER A 233 20.59 -16.03 5.54
C SER A 233 20.10 -15.73 4.12
N ASP A 234 18.79 -15.61 3.93
CA ASP A 234 18.14 -15.43 2.64
C ASP A 234 16.80 -14.70 2.76
N GLU A 235 16.20 -14.38 1.63
CA GLU A 235 14.89 -13.68 1.54
C GLU A 235 13.76 -14.48 2.20
N ALA A 236 13.75 -15.79 2.05
CA ALA A 236 12.70 -16.65 2.60
C ALA A 236 12.73 -16.64 4.13
N GLY A 237 13.93 -16.75 4.72
CA GLY A 237 14.14 -16.64 6.16
C GLY A 237 13.74 -15.26 6.70
N TRP A 238 14.12 -14.19 5.99
CA TRP A 238 13.70 -12.83 6.35
C TRP A 238 12.17 -12.67 6.31
N CYS A 239 11.54 -13.11 5.23
CA CYS A 239 10.09 -13.09 5.08
C CYS A 239 9.39 -13.86 6.21
N SER A 240 9.85 -15.09 6.52
CA SER A 240 9.29 -15.90 7.59
C SER A 240 9.42 -15.21 8.95
N TYR A 241 10.60 -14.68 9.27
CA TYR A 241 10.83 -13.97 10.52
C TYR A 241 9.87 -12.79 10.72
N VAL A 242 9.69 -11.97 9.67
CA VAL A 242 8.81 -10.79 9.71
C VAL A 242 7.35 -11.21 9.84
N LYS A 243 6.89 -12.22 9.09
CA LYS A 243 5.53 -12.78 9.22
C LYS A 243 5.25 -13.27 10.64
N ASP A 244 6.15 -14.05 11.21
CA ASP A 244 6.00 -14.61 12.55
C ASP A 244 5.98 -13.52 13.64
N ALA A 245 6.73 -12.44 13.44
CA ALA A 245 6.72 -11.30 14.34
C ALA A 245 5.39 -10.52 14.28
N PHE A 246 4.88 -10.29 13.08
CA PHE A 246 3.60 -9.60 12.90
C PHE A 246 2.43 -10.44 13.42
N ALA A 247 2.38 -11.74 13.11
CA ALA A 247 1.33 -12.64 13.58
C ALA A 247 1.17 -12.68 15.11
N LYS A 248 2.19 -12.31 15.87
CA LYS A 248 2.14 -12.27 17.35
C LYS A 248 1.46 -11.02 17.90
N VAL A 249 1.37 -9.94 17.13
CA VAL A 249 0.93 -8.64 17.62
C VAL A 249 -0.25 -8.09 16.85
N THR A 250 -0.36 -8.39 15.55
CA THR A 250 -1.40 -7.80 14.70
C THR A 250 -2.78 -8.35 15.00
N GLY A 251 -3.76 -7.45 14.97
CA GLY A 251 -5.19 -7.77 15.03
C GLY A 251 -5.89 -7.53 13.70
N ASP A 252 -5.14 -7.33 12.59
CA ASP A 252 -5.66 -6.99 11.27
C ASP A 252 -5.00 -7.79 10.14
N ASP A 253 -5.50 -7.60 8.92
CA ASP A 253 -4.82 -8.05 7.72
C ASP A 253 -3.47 -7.33 7.59
N VAL A 254 -2.51 -7.97 6.94
CA VAL A 254 -1.15 -7.44 6.77
C VAL A 254 -0.75 -7.57 5.31
N SER A 255 -0.39 -6.48 4.69
CA SER A 255 0.25 -6.48 3.37
C SER A 255 1.55 -5.68 3.43
N LEU A 256 2.66 -6.31 3.03
CA LEU A 256 3.99 -5.72 3.03
C LEU A 256 4.67 -5.96 1.68
N SER A 257 5.20 -4.90 1.10
CA SER A 257 6.12 -4.95 -0.04
C SER A 257 7.38 -4.18 0.29
N LEU A 258 8.53 -4.84 0.14
CA LEU A 258 9.84 -4.27 0.46
C LEU A 258 10.86 -4.68 -0.59
N CYS A 259 11.72 -3.73 -0.98
CA CYS A 259 12.83 -3.97 -1.89
C CYS A 259 14.09 -3.24 -1.43
N ALA A 260 15.18 -3.99 -1.26
CA ALA A 260 16.49 -3.45 -0.90
C ALA A 260 17.34 -3.27 -2.17
N ILE A 261 17.76 -2.04 -2.42
CA ILE A 261 18.51 -1.60 -3.60
C ILE A 261 19.99 -1.41 -3.22
N GLY A 262 20.89 -1.99 -4.02
CA GLY A 262 22.33 -1.87 -3.82
C GLY A 262 22.91 -2.85 -2.77
N TYR A 263 22.11 -3.76 -2.22
CA TYR A 263 22.58 -4.84 -1.36
C TYR A 263 22.93 -6.05 -2.23
N GLU A 264 24.10 -6.63 -1.97
CA GLU A 264 24.51 -7.91 -2.57
C GLU A 264 23.92 -9.05 -1.73
N SER A 265 23.35 -10.04 -2.42
CA SER A 265 22.85 -11.29 -1.81
C SER A 265 23.97 -12.23 -1.46
#